data_6ff151a3c1f8f7e1c3955045a8635b5f
#
_entry.id   6ff151a3c1f8f7e1c3955045a8635b5f
#
_cell.length_a   1.000
_cell.length_b   1.000
_cell.length_c   1.000
_cell.angle_alpha   90.00
_cell.angle_beta   90.00
_cell.angle_gamma   90.00
#
_symmetry.space_group_name_H-M   'P 1'
#
loop_
_entity.id
_entity.type
_entity.pdbx_description
1 polymer ?
#
loop_
_entity_poly.entity_id
_entity_poly.type
_entity_poly.pdbx_seq_one_letter_code
_entity_poly.pdbx_strand_id
1 'polypeptide(L)'
;MKRKSVSVAMAAYNGQQYIQQQMESILKQLHMDDELLVSLDFSTDNTEYIVQKMAEKDDRIQIVHGPSLGVLKNFENAINLAKNEILFLSDQDDVWLDGKVERILKEFEDEQVQVVMHDAAVTDENLHIQIPSIFKERNVKLGVKENILKNGYRGCCMAFRQSLKDDILPFPKTIPMHDQWIGLVGELTGKNVLVPEVYLLYRRHSKNETDLKHAGILQMLRWRKDIYTEIEKFKKKKGLKSS
;
A
#
# COMPACT_ATOMS: atom_id res chain seq x y z
N MET A 1 3.95 22.66 -13.72
CA MET A 1 4.95 21.53 -13.68
C MET A 1 4.40 20.36 -14.47
N LYS A 2 5.25 19.49 -15.02
CA LYS A 2 4.78 18.24 -15.64
C LYS A 2 4.22 17.34 -14.54
N ARG A 3 3.07 16.68 -14.78
CA ARG A 3 2.50 15.70 -13.88
C ARG A 3 3.53 14.56 -13.64
N LYS A 4 3.71 14.16 -12.41
CA LYS A 4 4.56 13.01 -12.07
C LYS A 4 3.91 11.72 -12.56
N SER A 5 4.71 10.81 -13.12
CA SER A 5 4.24 9.49 -13.56
C SER A 5 3.99 8.56 -12.38
N VAL A 6 3.05 7.63 -12.55
CA VAL A 6 2.53 6.77 -11.48
C VAL A 6 2.71 5.30 -11.81
N SER A 7 3.23 4.53 -10.86
CA SER A 7 3.09 3.07 -10.82
C SER A 7 2.12 2.67 -9.73
N VAL A 8 1.14 1.85 -10.05
CA VAL A 8 0.31 1.19 -9.04
C VAL A 8 0.83 -0.22 -8.83
N ALA A 9 1.37 -0.50 -7.66
CA ALA A 9 1.85 -1.82 -7.26
C ALA A 9 0.72 -2.60 -6.59
N MET A 10 0.17 -3.59 -7.29
CA MET A 10 -0.90 -4.46 -6.81
C MET A 10 -0.35 -5.84 -6.51
N ALA A 11 -0.64 -6.37 -5.31
CA ALA A 11 -0.43 -7.77 -4.97
C ALA A 11 -1.72 -8.55 -5.17
N ALA A 12 -1.66 -9.65 -5.95
CA ALA A 12 -2.84 -10.45 -6.29
C ALA A 12 -2.62 -11.94 -5.97
N TYR A 13 -3.65 -12.54 -5.34
CA TYR A 13 -3.74 -13.96 -5.03
C TYR A 13 -5.20 -14.38 -4.78
N ASN A 14 -5.74 -15.35 -5.53
CA ASN A 14 -7.10 -15.85 -5.40
C ASN A 14 -8.18 -14.74 -5.28
N GLY A 15 -8.08 -13.73 -6.15
CA GLY A 15 -8.90 -12.51 -6.12
C GLY A 15 -10.00 -12.45 -7.18
N GLN A 16 -10.37 -13.57 -7.84
CA GLN A 16 -11.28 -13.57 -9.00
C GLN A 16 -12.58 -12.79 -8.79
N GLN A 17 -13.05 -12.69 -7.54
CA GLN A 17 -14.34 -12.08 -7.22
C GLN A 17 -14.31 -10.55 -7.33
N TYR A 18 -13.18 -9.92 -7.07
CA TYR A 18 -13.10 -8.46 -6.90
C TYR A 18 -12.06 -7.79 -7.81
N ILE A 19 -11.03 -8.51 -8.24
CA ILE A 19 -9.86 -7.94 -8.91
C ILE A 19 -10.21 -7.13 -10.16
N GLN A 20 -11.19 -7.58 -10.95
CA GLN A 20 -11.61 -6.84 -12.14
C GLN A 20 -12.13 -5.45 -11.78
N GLN A 21 -13.05 -5.35 -10.80
CA GLN A 21 -13.62 -4.08 -10.36
C GLN A 21 -12.54 -3.14 -9.80
N GLN A 22 -11.61 -3.68 -9.03
CA GLN A 22 -10.49 -2.89 -8.50
C GLN A 22 -9.60 -2.37 -9.62
N MET A 23 -9.17 -3.22 -10.55
CA MET A 23 -8.35 -2.80 -11.69
C MET A 23 -9.06 -1.75 -12.55
N GLU A 24 -10.34 -1.91 -12.84
CA GLU A 24 -11.14 -0.94 -13.59
C GLU A 24 -11.21 0.43 -12.87
N SER A 25 -11.35 0.44 -11.54
CA SER A 25 -11.37 1.68 -10.75
C SER A 25 -10.04 2.43 -10.77
N ILE A 26 -8.93 1.69 -10.83
CA ILE A 26 -7.57 2.24 -10.95
C ILE A 26 -7.34 2.78 -12.37
N LEU A 27 -7.60 1.98 -13.40
CA LEU A 27 -7.32 2.33 -14.80
C LEU A 27 -8.04 3.59 -15.27
N LYS A 28 -9.23 3.89 -14.72
CA LYS A 28 -9.98 5.14 -14.99
C LYS A 28 -9.19 6.39 -14.61
N GLN A 29 -8.21 6.31 -13.71
CA GLN A 29 -7.45 7.44 -13.18
C GLN A 29 -6.00 7.49 -13.68
N LEU A 30 -5.53 6.45 -14.36
CA LEU A 30 -4.19 6.39 -14.91
C LEU A 30 -4.10 7.04 -16.30
N HIS A 31 -3.01 7.75 -16.54
CA HIS A 31 -2.64 8.26 -17.85
C HIS A 31 -1.85 7.22 -18.65
N MET A 32 -1.55 7.50 -19.92
CA MET A 32 -0.84 6.58 -20.80
C MET A 32 0.62 6.31 -20.37
N ASP A 33 1.23 7.26 -19.64
CA ASP A 33 2.59 7.11 -19.10
C ASP A 33 2.64 6.41 -17.74
N ASP A 34 1.48 6.08 -17.17
CA ASP A 34 1.37 5.36 -15.89
C ASP A 34 1.32 3.84 -16.12
N GLU A 35 1.52 3.08 -15.05
CA GLU A 35 1.40 1.61 -15.11
C GLU A 35 0.60 1.05 -13.92
N LEU A 36 -0.16 0.00 -14.18
CA LEU A 36 -0.73 -0.90 -13.17
C LEU A 36 0.09 -2.20 -13.20
N LEU A 37 0.99 -2.36 -12.24
CA LEU A 37 1.84 -3.53 -12.11
C LEU A 37 1.20 -4.52 -11.15
N VAL A 38 0.72 -5.65 -11.69
CA VAL A 38 0.08 -6.72 -10.93
C VAL A 38 1.09 -7.82 -10.67
N SER A 39 1.54 -7.95 -9.41
CA SER A 39 2.35 -9.08 -8.96
C SER A 39 1.41 -10.22 -8.55
N LEU A 40 1.37 -11.25 -9.40
CA LEU A 40 0.41 -12.33 -9.33
C LEU A 40 1.05 -13.58 -8.73
N ASP A 41 0.71 -13.88 -7.48
CA ASP A 41 1.05 -15.16 -6.85
C ASP A 41 0.22 -16.30 -7.47
N PHE A 42 0.76 -17.53 -7.45
CA PHE A 42 0.09 -18.70 -8.00
C PHE A 42 -1.31 -18.85 -7.42
N SER A 43 -2.31 -18.61 -8.25
CA SER A 43 -3.74 -18.64 -7.89
C SER A 43 -4.41 -19.91 -8.39
N THR A 44 -5.34 -20.46 -7.60
CA THR A 44 -6.09 -21.67 -7.93
C THR A 44 -7.49 -21.38 -8.51
N ASP A 45 -7.85 -20.09 -8.60
CA ASP A 45 -9.10 -19.58 -9.17
C ASP A 45 -8.85 -18.89 -10.52
N ASN A 46 -9.83 -18.16 -11.05
CA ASN A 46 -9.73 -17.49 -12.34
C ASN A 46 -8.98 -16.12 -12.29
N THR A 47 -8.27 -15.81 -11.21
CA THR A 47 -7.58 -14.51 -11.06
C THR A 47 -6.63 -14.24 -12.22
N GLU A 48 -5.76 -15.20 -12.54
CA GLU A 48 -4.78 -15.04 -13.62
C GLU A 48 -5.46 -14.81 -14.98
N TYR A 49 -6.48 -15.60 -15.30
CA TYR A 49 -7.24 -15.44 -16.53
C TYR A 49 -7.87 -14.04 -16.66
N ILE A 50 -8.47 -13.53 -15.57
CA ILE A 50 -9.10 -12.19 -15.54
C ILE A 50 -8.05 -11.12 -15.81
N VAL A 51 -6.91 -11.17 -15.11
CA VAL A 51 -5.84 -10.18 -15.25
C VAL A 51 -5.25 -10.20 -16.66
N GLN A 52 -5.00 -11.40 -17.23
CA GLN A 52 -4.52 -11.54 -18.61
C GLN A 52 -5.51 -10.95 -19.61
N LYS A 53 -6.81 -11.21 -19.47
CA LYS A 53 -7.85 -10.66 -20.35
C LYS A 53 -8.00 -9.14 -20.27
N MET A 54 -7.70 -8.55 -19.14
CA MET A 54 -7.63 -7.10 -19.00
C MET A 54 -6.36 -6.53 -19.63
N ALA A 55 -5.22 -7.17 -19.45
CA ALA A 55 -3.94 -6.76 -20.05
C ALA A 55 -3.94 -6.83 -21.58
N GLU A 56 -4.68 -7.77 -22.20
CA GLU A 56 -4.88 -7.81 -23.67
C GLU A 56 -5.59 -6.55 -24.22
N LYS A 57 -6.27 -5.77 -23.36
CA LYS A 57 -7.07 -4.61 -23.74
C LYS A 57 -6.47 -3.28 -23.33
N ASP A 58 -5.50 -3.28 -22.42
CA ASP A 58 -4.92 -2.06 -21.84
C ASP A 58 -3.43 -2.25 -21.56
N ASP A 59 -2.59 -1.63 -22.39
CA ASP A 59 -1.13 -1.73 -22.36
C ASP A 59 -0.49 -1.17 -21.08
N ARG A 60 -1.25 -0.41 -20.27
CA ARG A 60 -0.79 0.08 -18.96
C ARG A 60 -0.72 -1.03 -17.91
N ILE A 61 -1.37 -2.17 -18.14
CA ILE A 61 -1.31 -3.33 -17.24
C ILE A 61 -0.04 -4.13 -17.50
N GLN A 62 0.78 -4.27 -16.47
CA GLN A 62 1.99 -5.08 -16.48
C GLN A 62 1.82 -6.25 -15.53
N ILE A 63 1.87 -7.48 -16.04
CA ILE A 63 1.76 -8.70 -15.22
C ILE A 63 3.16 -9.21 -14.92
N VAL A 64 3.42 -9.48 -13.64
CA VAL A 64 4.64 -10.13 -13.18
C VAL A 64 4.30 -11.30 -12.27
N HIS A 65 5.07 -12.39 -12.35
CA HIS A 65 4.85 -13.50 -11.45
C HIS A 65 5.35 -13.15 -10.04
N GLY A 66 4.47 -13.31 -9.06
CA GLY A 66 4.78 -13.18 -7.66
C GLY A 66 5.59 -14.38 -7.15
N PRO A 67 6.30 -14.23 -6.03
CA PRO A 67 7.16 -15.30 -5.48
C PRO A 67 6.39 -16.42 -4.78
N SER A 68 5.09 -16.30 -4.59
CA SER A 68 4.22 -17.21 -3.82
C SER A 68 4.73 -17.46 -2.38
N LEU A 69 5.23 -16.40 -1.75
CA LEU A 69 5.76 -16.39 -0.38
C LEU A 69 4.95 -15.47 0.56
N GLY A 70 3.69 -15.23 0.21
CA GLY A 70 2.75 -14.43 0.97
C GLY A 70 2.77 -12.94 0.61
N VAL A 71 1.78 -12.21 1.14
CA VAL A 71 1.45 -10.82 0.76
C VAL A 71 2.65 -9.86 0.86
N LEU A 72 3.47 -9.99 1.92
CA LEU A 72 4.62 -9.11 2.13
C LEU A 72 5.65 -9.24 0.99
N LYS A 73 5.95 -10.47 0.57
CA LYS A 73 6.90 -10.74 -0.52
C LYS A 73 6.30 -10.44 -1.89
N ASN A 74 5.00 -10.56 -2.02
CA ASN A 74 4.30 -10.19 -3.24
C ASN A 74 4.32 -8.67 -3.45
N PHE A 75 4.08 -7.86 -2.41
CA PHE A 75 4.30 -6.41 -2.46
C PHE A 75 5.76 -6.03 -2.70
N GLU A 76 6.72 -6.71 -2.04
CA GLU A 76 8.15 -6.47 -2.28
C GLU A 76 8.49 -6.63 -3.77
N ASN A 77 7.98 -7.68 -4.40
CA ASN A 77 8.17 -7.94 -5.83
C ASN A 77 7.55 -6.83 -6.70
N ALA A 78 6.29 -6.47 -6.46
CA ALA A 78 5.62 -5.39 -7.18
C ALA A 78 6.34 -4.05 -7.04
N ILE A 79 6.69 -3.65 -5.81
CA ILE A 79 7.39 -2.40 -5.54
C ILE A 79 8.77 -2.39 -6.24
N ASN A 80 9.51 -3.50 -6.15
CA ASN A 80 10.84 -3.59 -6.77
C ASN A 80 10.81 -3.35 -8.27
N LEU A 81 9.77 -3.85 -8.95
CA LEU A 81 9.63 -3.77 -10.42
C LEU A 81 8.96 -2.48 -10.92
N ALA A 82 8.25 -1.75 -10.05
CA ALA A 82 7.62 -0.47 -10.39
C ALA A 82 8.65 0.57 -10.83
N LYS A 83 8.35 1.37 -11.88
CA LYS A 83 9.34 2.21 -12.59
C LYS A 83 9.11 3.70 -12.44
N ASN A 84 7.86 4.14 -12.18
CA ASN A 84 7.48 5.54 -12.24
C ASN A 84 7.83 6.30 -10.95
N GLU A 85 7.72 7.64 -11.00
CA GLU A 85 8.18 8.56 -9.93
C GLU A 85 7.43 8.39 -8.61
N ILE A 86 6.12 8.10 -8.67
CA ILE A 86 5.26 7.90 -7.51
C ILE A 86 4.64 6.52 -7.56
N LEU A 87 4.82 5.75 -6.49
CA LEU A 87 4.25 4.42 -6.35
C LEU A 87 3.02 4.47 -5.44
N PHE A 88 1.91 3.95 -5.93
CA PHE A 88 0.71 3.68 -5.14
C PHE A 88 0.66 2.18 -4.80
N LEU A 89 0.26 1.84 -3.59
CA LEU A 89 -0.04 0.45 -3.22
C LEU A 89 -1.52 0.16 -3.42
N SER A 90 -1.82 -1.06 -3.81
CA SER A 90 -3.20 -1.51 -4.00
C SER A 90 -3.37 -2.96 -3.58
N ASP A 91 -4.36 -3.23 -2.76
CA ASP A 91 -4.92 -4.57 -2.60
C ASP A 91 -5.83 -4.88 -3.78
N GLN A 92 -6.16 -6.15 -3.99
CA GLN A 92 -6.92 -6.63 -5.17
C GLN A 92 -8.45 -6.53 -5.04
N ASP A 93 -8.96 -6.19 -3.85
CA ASP A 93 -10.34 -6.42 -3.43
C ASP A 93 -11.09 -5.14 -3.00
N ASP A 94 -10.46 -3.97 -3.11
CA ASP A 94 -11.01 -2.67 -2.80
C ASP A 94 -11.65 -1.98 -4.02
N VAL A 95 -12.06 -0.71 -3.88
CA VAL A 95 -12.46 0.16 -5.00
C VAL A 95 -11.90 1.56 -4.79
N TRP A 96 -11.15 2.09 -5.78
CA TRP A 96 -10.67 3.46 -5.77
C TRP A 96 -11.80 4.43 -6.15
N LEU A 97 -11.91 5.53 -5.40
CA LEU A 97 -12.82 6.61 -5.72
C LEU A 97 -12.15 7.63 -6.64
N ASP A 98 -12.95 8.30 -7.46
CA ASP A 98 -12.48 9.26 -8.45
C ASP A 98 -11.66 10.41 -7.82
N GLY A 99 -10.63 10.84 -8.54
CA GLY A 99 -9.75 11.93 -8.12
C GLY A 99 -8.64 11.53 -7.13
N LYS A 100 -8.53 10.26 -6.74
CA LYS A 100 -7.48 9.76 -5.83
C LYS A 100 -6.09 10.13 -6.35
N VAL A 101 -5.77 9.74 -7.57
CA VAL A 101 -4.42 9.93 -8.13
C VAL A 101 -4.06 11.41 -8.17
N GLU A 102 -4.90 12.25 -8.76
CA GLU A 102 -4.64 13.67 -8.90
C GLU A 102 -4.53 14.39 -7.55
N ARG A 103 -5.38 14.02 -6.59
CA ARG A 103 -5.34 14.62 -5.25
C ARG A 103 -4.04 14.26 -4.51
N ILE A 104 -3.63 13.00 -4.59
CA ILE A 104 -2.41 12.53 -3.91
C ILE A 104 -1.15 13.11 -4.57
N LEU A 105 -1.12 13.22 -5.90
CA LEU A 105 0.03 13.81 -6.61
C LEU A 105 0.31 15.26 -6.22
N LYS A 106 -0.71 16.05 -5.83
CA LYS A 106 -0.52 17.41 -5.32
C LYS A 106 0.35 17.49 -4.08
N GLU A 107 0.25 16.52 -3.18
CA GLU A 107 1.09 16.50 -1.98
C GLU A 107 2.57 16.27 -2.33
N PHE A 108 2.86 15.57 -3.43
CA PHE A 108 4.22 15.33 -3.91
C PHE A 108 4.82 16.53 -4.69
N GLU A 109 4.11 17.65 -4.82
CA GLU A 109 4.72 18.91 -5.28
C GLU A 109 5.74 19.44 -4.26
N ASP A 110 5.53 19.17 -2.96
CA ASP A 110 6.56 19.36 -1.92
C ASP A 110 7.58 18.21 -2.01
N GLU A 111 8.81 18.54 -2.43
CA GLU A 111 9.88 17.55 -2.62
C GLU A 111 10.34 16.88 -1.31
N GLN A 112 9.98 17.40 -0.15
CA GLN A 112 10.26 16.78 1.15
C GLN A 112 9.28 15.65 1.48
N VAL A 113 8.12 15.59 0.82
CA VAL A 113 7.10 14.56 1.05
C VAL A 113 7.58 13.23 0.49
N GLN A 114 7.72 12.24 1.36
CA GLN A 114 8.14 10.88 1.03
C GLN A 114 6.94 9.93 0.90
N VAL A 115 5.98 10.03 1.82
CA VAL A 115 4.81 9.16 1.85
C VAL A 115 3.56 10.00 2.05
N VAL A 116 2.51 9.68 1.30
CA VAL A 116 1.16 10.22 1.47
C VAL A 116 0.22 9.06 1.80
N MET A 117 -0.63 9.24 2.79
CA MET A 117 -1.71 8.31 3.10
C MET A 117 -3.04 9.07 3.14
N HIS A 118 -4.03 8.57 2.41
CA HIS A 118 -5.39 9.12 2.42
C HIS A 118 -6.33 8.28 3.28
N ASP A 119 -7.51 8.82 3.62
CA ASP A 119 -8.54 8.11 4.37
C ASP A 119 -9.31 7.10 3.50
N ALA A 120 -9.96 6.15 4.14
CA ALA A 120 -10.82 5.16 3.51
C ALA A 120 -12.12 4.97 4.29
N ALA A 121 -13.19 4.62 3.57
CA ALA A 121 -14.41 4.10 4.18
C ALA A 121 -14.35 2.55 4.18
N VAL A 122 -14.71 1.94 5.31
CA VAL A 122 -14.84 0.47 5.39
C VAL A 122 -16.24 0.08 4.91
N THR A 123 -16.29 -0.92 4.03
CA THR A 123 -17.54 -1.45 3.48
C THR A 123 -17.68 -2.94 3.75
N ASP A 124 -18.88 -3.46 3.59
CA ASP A 124 -19.11 -4.89 3.42
C ASP A 124 -18.72 -5.37 1.99
N GLU A 125 -18.96 -6.64 1.70
CA GLU A 125 -18.66 -7.23 0.38
C GLU A 125 -19.45 -6.59 -0.79
N ASN A 126 -20.60 -5.97 -0.50
CA ASN A 126 -21.48 -5.30 -1.45
C ASN A 126 -21.24 -3.78 -1.54
N LEU A 127 -20.17 -3.28 -0.93
CA LEU A 127 -19.81 -1.86 -0.87
C LEU A 127 -20.76 -0.98 -0.05
N HIS A 128 -21.58 -1.53 0.85
CA HIS A 128 -22.32 -0.72 1.81
C HIS A 128 -21.40 -0.23 2.93
N ILE A 129 -21.34 1.09 3.12
CA ILE A 129 -20.45 1.71 4.09
C ILE A 129 -20.83 1.30 5.51
N GLN A 130 -19.86 0.73 6.24
CA GLN A 130 -19.95 0.35 7.65
C GLN A 130 -19.26 1.37 8.55
N ILE A 131 -18.08 1.86 8.12
CA ILE A 131 -17.31 2.90 8.81
C ILE A 131 -16.94 3.97 7.76
N PRO A 132 -17.43 5.21 7.91
CA PRO A 132 -17.24 6.23 6.88
C PRO A 132 -15.83 6.82 6.84
N SER A 133 -15.02 6.64 7.88
CA SER A 133 -13.64 7.17 7.96
C SER A 133 -12.81 6.33 8.91
N ILE A 134 -11.77 5.68 8.37
CA ILE A 134 -10.79 4.93 9.18
C ILE A 134 -9.95 5.89 10.02
N PHE A 135 -9.61 7.05 9.51
CA PHE A 135 -8.80 8.04 10.22
C PHE A 135 -9.48 8.47 11.53
N LYS A 136 -10.76 8.76 11.47
CA LYS A 136 -11.56 9.15 12.65
C LYS A 136 -11.74 7.98 13.61
N GLU A 137 -12.14 6.81 13.07
CA GLU A 137 -12.41 5.61 13.88
C GLU A 137 -11.18 5.15 14.66
N ARG A 138 -9.99 5.18 14.04
CA ARG A 138 -8.74 4.71 14.64
C ARG A 138 -7.89 5.79 15.26
N ASN A 139 -8.29 7.08 15.15
CA ASN A 139 -7.49 8.25 15.55
C ASN A 139 -6.08 8.18 14.97
N VAL A 140 -6.01 8.05 13.64
CA VAL A 140 -4.73 7.89 12.90
C VAL A 140 -3.87 9.14 13.10
N LYS A 141 -2.59 8.92 13.36
CA LYS A 141 -1.59 9.98 13.59
C LYS A 141 -0.28 9.61 12.92
N LEU A 142 0.45 10.62 12.47
CA LEU A 142 1.86 10.49 12.14
C LEU A 142 2.71 10.48 13.42
N GLY A 143 3.95 10.05 13.28
CA GLY A 143 4.93 9.98 14.36
C GLY A 143 5.52 8.59 14.50
N VAL A 144 6.86 8.50 14.50
CA VAL A 144 7.58 7.22 14.60
C VAL A 144 7.18 6.46 15.87
N LYS A 145 7.13 7.16 17.02
CA LYS A 145 6.77 6.55 18.31
C LYS A 145 5.32 6.05 18.31
N GLU A 146 4.41 6.89 17.81
CA GLU A 146 2.98 6.60 17.71
C GLU A 146 2.76 5.32 16.89
N ASN A 147 3.42 5.23 15.73
CA ASN A 147 3.23 4.13 14.80
C ASN A 147 4.00 2.84 15.19
N ILE A 148 5.05 2.91 15.99
CA ILE A 148 5.64 1.72 16.65
C ILE A 148 4.67 1.16 17.70
N LEU A 149 4.01 2.02 18.47
CA LEU A 149 3.05 1.60 19.52
C LEU A 149 1.74 1.08 18.94
N LYS A 150 1.21 1.78 17.94
CA LYS A 150 -0.05 1.43 17.26
C LYS A 150 0.05 1.81 15.78
N ASN A 151 0.27 0.82 14.92
CA ASN A 151 0.33 1.07 13.47
C ASN A 151 -0.95 1.75 12.97
N GLY A 152 -0.80 2.95 12.43
CA GLY A 152 -1.85 3.71 11.77
C GLY A 152 -1.78 3.62 10.24
N TYR A 153 -0.65 3.18 9.69
CA TYR A 153 -0.48 3.05 8.25
C TYR A 153 -1.34 1.93 7.68
N ARG A 154 -1.77 2.13 6.43
CA ARG A 154 -2.57 1.18 5.66
C ARG A 154 -2.14 1.19 4.20
N GLY A 155 -1.56 0.08 3.75
CA GLY A 155 -0.93 -0.03 2.43
C GLY A 155 -1.83 0.46 1.30
N CYS A 156 -3.05 -0.05 1.16
CA CYS A 156 -3.98 0.32 0.08
C CYS A 156 -4.37 1.80 0.04
N CYS A 157 -4.06 2.57 1.10
CA CYS A 157 -4.25 4.01 1.16
C CYS A 157 -2.96 4.81 0.92
N MET A 158 -1.83 4.15 0.67
CA MET A 158 -0.51 4.79 0.62
C MET A 158 -0.02 5.01 -0.81
N ALA A 159 0.70 6.14 -0.96
CA ALA A 159 1.58 6.38 -2.09
C ALA A 159 2.92 6.91 -1.55
N PHE A 160 4.01 6.68 -2.28
CA PHE A 160 5.34 7.11 -1.88
C PHE A 160 6.27 7.36 -3.08
N ARG A 161 7.35 8.11 -2.87
CA ARG A 161 8.34 8.36 -3.92
C ARG A 161 9.10 7.10 -4.30
N GLN A 162 9.35 6.92 -5.58
CA GLN A 162 10.17 5.83 -6.11
C GLN A 162 11.57 5.80 -5.46
N SER A 163 12.16 6.96 -5.16
CA SER A 163 13.46 7.05 -4.47
C SER A 163 13.49 6.41 -3.09
N LEU A 164 12.32 6.24 -2.43
CA LEU A 164 12.24 5.56 -1.13
C LEU A 164 12.53 4.05 -1.24
N LYS A 165 12.45 3.46 -2.44
CA LYS A 165 12.72 2.02 -2.68
C LYS A 165 14.09 1.59 -2.16
N ASP A 166 15.13 2.42 -2.36
CA ASP A 166 16.50 2.12 -1.94
C ASP A 166 16.64 1.99 -0.41
N ASP A 167 15.70 2.58 0.31
CA ASP A 167 15.68 2.60 1.77
C ASP A 167 14.78 1.52 2.38
N ILE A 168 13.70 1.17 1.69
CA ILE A 168 12.74 0.18 2.19
C ILE A 168 13.02 -1.25 1.72
N LEU A 169 13.71 -1.43 0.57
CA LEU A 169 13.96 -2.75 -0.01
C LEU A 169 15.39 -3.23 0.24
N PRO A 170 15.62 -4.55 0.36
CA PRO A 170 14.59 -5.58 0.59
C PRO A 170 13.91 -5.39 1.95
N PHE A 171 12.64 -5.79 2.07
CA PHE A 171 11.97 -5.72 3.37
C PHE A 171 12.70 -6.55 4.43
N PRO A 172 12.92 -5.99 5.64
CA PRO A 172 13.47 -6.78 6.75
C PRO A 172 12.57 -7.98 7.06
N LYS A 173 13.17 -9.13 7.32
CA LYS A 173 12.43 -10.39 7.54
C LYS A 173 11.51 -10.38 8.76
N THR A 174 11.77 -9.48 9.70
CA THR A 174 11.09 -9.44 11.01
C THR A 174 9.96 -8.40 11.07
N ILE A 175 9.79 -7.57 10.03
CA ILE A 175 8.70 -6.59 10.04
C ILE A 175 7.33 -7.29 9.98
N PRO A 176 6.35 -6.81 10.76
CA PRO A 176 5.03 -7.42 10.75
C PRO A 176 4.25 -7.13 9.47
N MET A 177 4.38 -5.92 8.91
CA MET A 177 3.68 -5.46 7.71
C MET A 177 4.51 -4.43 6.94
N HIS A 178 4.38 -4.45 5.61
CA HIS A 178 5.09 -3.55 4.70
C HIS A 178 4.67 -2.08 4.86
N ASP A 179 3.38 -1.82 5.09
CA ASP A 179 2.83 -0.48 5.25
C ASP A 179 3.45 0.28 6.42
N GLN A 180 3.57 -0.37 7.58
CA GLN A 180 4.22 0.19 8.76
C GLN A 180 5.68 0.52 8.48
N TRP A 181 6.41 -0.39 7.84
CA TRP A 181 7.81 -0.19 7.50
C TRP A 181 8.01 1.00 6.55
N ILE A 182 7.26 1.04 5.44
CA ILE A 182 7.32 2.13 4.46
C ILE A 182 6.99 3.47 5.13
N GLY A 183 5.94 3.52 5.92
CA GLY A 183 5.53 4.73 6.62
C GLY A 183 6.59 5.24 7.60
N LEU A 184 7.17 4.35 8.42
CA LEU A 184 8.20 4.72 9.40
C LEU A 184 9.50 5.18 8.74
N VAL A 185 9.93 4.50 7.66
CA VAL A 185 11.10 4.93 6.89
C VAL A 185 10.85 6.29 6.23
N GLY A 186 9.65 6.51 5.69
CA GLY A 186 9.27 7.82 5.14
C GLY A 186 9.37 8.96 6.15
N GLU A 187 8.92 8.75 7.40
CA GLU A 187 9.04 9.75 8.48
C GLU A 187 10.50 10.02 8.89
N LEU A 188 11.38 9.04 8.74
CA LEU A 188 12.80 9.17 9.08
C LEU A 188 13.63 9.82 7.96
N THR A 189 13.17 9.77 6.73
CA THR A 189 13.90 10.27 5.55
C THR A 189 13.35 11.57 4.99
N GLY A 190 12.17 11.98 5.44
CA GLY A 190 11.53 13.21 5.01
C GLY A 190 10.22 13.46 5.74
N LYS A 191 9.18 13.85 5.01
CA LYS A 191 7.87 14.21 5.54
C LYS A 191 6.79 13.23 5.06
N ASN A 192 5.95 12.78 5.95
CA ASN A 192 4.72 12.08 5.59
C ASN A 192 3.52 13.03 5.68
N VAL A 193 2.49 12.80 4.87
CA VAL A 193 1.26 13.60 4.82
C VAL A 193 0.04 12.70 4.97
N LEU A 194 -0.91 13.14 5.79
CA LEU A 194 -2.25 12.55 5.87
C LEU A 194 -3.23 13.41 5.07
N VAL A 195 -3.92 12.80 4.13
CA VAL A 195 -4.99 13.40 3.34
C VAL A 195 -6.33 12.94 3.92
N PRO A 196 -7.12 13.84 4.56
CA PRO A 196 -8.29 13.42 5.32
C PRO A 196 -9.49 13.03 4.47
N GLU A 197 -9.41 13.21 3.16
CA GLU A 197 -10.46 12.83 2.23
C GLU A 197 -10.45 11.33 1.95
N VAL A 198 -11.64 10.75 1.83
CA VAL A 198 -11.84 9.32 1.52
C VAL A 198 -11.68 9.09 0.02
N TYR A 199 -10.70 8.28 -0.37
CA TYR A 199 -10.43 7.90 -1.76
C TYR A 199 -10.42 6.38 -1.99
N LEU A 200 -10.87 5.60 -1.00
CA LEU A 200 -10.94 4.15 -1.09
C LEU A 200 -12.19 3.63 -0.38
N LEU A 201 -12.88 2.70 -1.03
CA LEU A 201 -13.82 1.80 -0.37
C LEU A 201 -13.06 0.53 0.00
N TYR A 202 -12.70 0.42 1.29
CA TYR A 202 -12.00 -0.73 1.85
C TYR A 202 -12.99 -1.85 2.11
N ARG A 203 -12.95 -2.88 1.27
CA ARG A 203 -13.91 -3.98 1.31
C ARG A 203 -13.55 -5.00 2.38
N ARG A 204 -14.55 -5.36 3.20
CA ARG A 204 -14.44 -6.44 4.19
C ARG A 204 -15.23 -7.65 3.74
N HIS A 205 -14.54 -8.78 3.64
CA HIS A 205 -15.11 -10.08 3.34
C HIS A 205 -14.35 -11.19 4.09
N SER A 206 -14.85 -12.42 4.05
CA SER A 206 -14.31 -13.54 4.83
C SER A 206 -12.90 -14.00 4.45
N LYS A 207 -12.40 -13.56 3.29
CA LYS A 207 -11.08 -13.95 2.75
C LYS A 207 -10.01 -12.86 2.88
N ASN A 208 -10.28 -11.73 3.58
CA ASN A 208 -9.22 -10.74 3.80
C ASN A 208 -8.09 -11.34 4.62
N GLU A 209 -6.83 -11.09 4.21
CA GLU A 209 -5.62 -11.50 4.95
C GLU A 209 -5.56 -10.88 6.36
N THR A 210 -6.12 -9.67 6.54
CA THR A 210 -6.19 -9.02 7.85
C THR A 210 -7.33 -9.61 8.67
N ASP A 211 -6.98 -10.51 9.60
CA ASP A 211 -7.94 -11.18 10.48
C ASP A 211 -8.71 -10.15 11.37
N LEU A 212 -10.00 -10.41 11.59
CA LEU A 212 -10.84 -9.64 12.53
C LEU A 212 -10.42 -9.84 13.99
N LYS A 213 -9.68 -10.93 14.28
CA LYS A 213 -9.18 -11.22 15.62
C LYS A 213 -7.94 -10.39 15.89
N HIS A 214 -7.98 -9.57 16.92
CA HIS A 214 -6.79 -8.90 17.43
C HIS A 214 -5.73 -9.94 17.80
N ALA A 215 -4.50 -9.73 17.34
CA ALA A 215 -3.36 -10.53 17.76
C ALA A 215 -3.27 -10.50 19.30
N GLY A 216 -2.89 -11.64 19.89
CA GLY A 216 -2.70 -11.71 21.35
C GLY A 216 -1.65 -10.69 21.84
N ILE A 217 -1.75 -10.26 23.09
CA ILE A 217 -0.88 -9.24 23.69
C ILE A 217 0.60 -9.56 23.49
N LEU A 218 1.01 -10.81 23.67
CA LEU A 218 2.40 -11.24 23.48
C LEU A 218 2.87 -11.06 22.03
N GLN A 219 2.00 -11.34 21.05
CA GLN A 219 2.32 -11.15 19.64
C GLN A 219 2.45 -9.66 19.29
N MET A 220 1.58 -8.81 19.84
CA MET A 220 1.68 -7.35 19.65
C MET A 220 2.96 -6.79 20.26
N LEU A 221 3.38 -7.27 21.43
CA LEU A 221 4.65 -6.86 22.04
C LEU A 221 5.86 -7.31 21.22
N ARG A 222 5.80 -8.54 20.64
CA ARG A 222 6.84 -9.03 19.74
C ARG A 222 6.93 -8.14 18.50
N TRP A 223 5.82 -7.86 17.82
CA TRP A 223 5.81 -6.99 16.64
C TRP A 223 6.36 -5.59 16.92
N ARG A 224 6.02 -5.00 18.06
CA ARG A 224 6.58 -3.70 18.48
C ARG A 224 8.09 -3.76 18.68
N LYS A 225 8.58 -4.81 19.32
CA LYS A 225 10.03 -5.03 19.51
C LYS A 225 10.74 -5.21 18.17
N ASP A 226 10.15 -6.03 17.28
CA ASP A 226 10.75 -6.35 15.99
C ASP A 226 10.85 -5.09 15.12
N ILE A 227 9.75 -4.34 14.96
CA ILE A 227 9.75 -3.10 14.18
C ILE A 227 10.68 -2.04 14.79
N TYR A 228 10.69 -1.87 16.11
CA TYR A 228 11.62 -0.98 16.80
C TYR A 228 13.08 -1.34 16.50
N THR A 229 13.41 -2.62 16.57
CA THR A 229 14.76 -3.11 16.29
C THR A 229 15.18 -2.80 14.85
N GLU A 230 14.31 -3.01 13.88
CA GLU A 230 14.61 -2.70 12.48
C GLU A 230 14.76 -1.19 12.24
N ILE A 231 13.94 -0.36 12.89
CA ILE A 231 14.07 1.11 12.83
C ILE A 231 15.40 1.59 13.42
N GLU A 232 15.84 1.05 14.56
CA GLU A 232 17.14 1.43 15.13
C GLU A 232 18.32 0.97 14.25
N LYS A 233 18.23 -0.21 13.61
CA LYS A 233 19.21 -0.63 12.59
C LYS A 233 19.24 0.33 11.41
N PHE A 234 18.07 0.74 10.92
CA PHE A 234 17.94 1.70 9.83
C PHE A 234 18.56 3.05 10.18
N LYS A 235 18.22 3.61 11.35
CA LYS A 235 18.80 4.87 11.85
C LYS A 235 20.33 4.78 11.91
N LYS A 236 20.86 3.70 12.47
CA LYS A 236 22.32 3.48 12.54
C LYS A 236 22.97 3.44 11.15
N LYS A 237 22.36 2.73 10.19
CA LYS A 237 22.82 2.66 8.78
C LYS A 237 22.85 4.05 8.13
N LYS A 238 21.87 4.91 8.43
CA LYS A 238 21.72 6.25 7.86
C LYS A 238 22.45 7.36 8.66
N GLY A 239 23.06 7.05 9.78
CA GLY A 239 23.71 8.05 10.65
C GLY A 239 22.71 8.98 11.35
N LEU A 240 21.46 8.57 11.51
CA LEU A 240 20.42 9.32 12.20
C LEU A 240 20.53 9.12 13.72
N LYS A 241 20.18 10.14 14.50
CA LYS A 241 20.21 10.04 15.98
C LYS A 241 19.18 8.99 16.46
N SER A 242 19.62 8.13 17.37
CA SER A 242 18.69 7.28 18.15
C SER A 242 17.83 8.17 19.05
N SER A 243 16.54 7.89 19.10
CA SER A 243 15.55 8.67 19.86
C SER A 243 15.52 8.22 21.32
#